data_9385f308e2063ef18b35216d2b26893c
#
_entry.id   9385f308e2063ef18b35216d2b26893c
#
_cell.length_a   1.000
_cell.length_b   1.000
_cell.length_c   1.000
_cell.angle_alpha   90.00
_cell.angle_beta   90.00
_cell.angle_gamma   90.00
#
_symmetry.space_group_name_H-M   'P 1'
#
loop_
_entity.id
_entity.type
_entity.pdbx_description
1 polymer ?
#
loop_
_entity_poly.entity_id
_entity_poly.type
_entity_poly.pdbx_seq_one_letter_code
_entity_poly.pdbx_strand_id
1 'polypeptide(L)'
;MDQHGPYLREMGLTRWRFGSQSTDRTKFPSNKEQHFRDGSLKANLGNLAVLAREADGCRRCGLHRTRGKVVFGSGSAAARWMFVGEAPGAEEDKQGLPFVGRAGVLLGAMLNSIRLSRDDVYIANVLKCRPPNNRDPFGQEVRECAPFLHRQIDLVQPEIIVAMGRFAAQVLLDSDQNLVQLRGRPHNFGETSAPLVVTYHPAYLLRSPAAKSKTWEDLLLARSLLT
;
A
#
# COMPACT_ATOMS: atom_id res chain seq x y z
N MET A 1 -18.44 10.20 20.32
CA MET A 1 -18.74 10.91 19.05
C MET A 1 -18.11 10.12 17.91
N ASP A 2 -18.88 9.82 16.88
CA ASP A 2 -18.47 8.91 15.82
C ASP A 2 -17.65 9.66 14.76
N GLN A 3 -16.33 9.51 14.83
CA GLN A 3 -15.39 10.20 13.93
C GLN A 3 -15.33 9.60 12.51
N HIS A 4 -16.01 8.46 12.26
CA HIS A 4 -15.91 7.74 10.97
C HIS A 4 -17.09 8.03 10.02
N GLY A 5 -18.17 8.63 10.50
CA GLY A 5 -19.35 8.96 9.69
C GLY A 5 -19.07 9.82 8.43
N PRO A 6 -18.20 10.83 8.51
CA PRO A 6 -17.84 11.66 7.36
C PRO A 6 -17.11 10.87 6.25
N TYR A 7 -16.18 9.99 6.61
CA TYR A 7 -15.36 9.22 5.66
C TYR A 7 -16.16 8.19 4.88
N LEU A 8 -17.12 7.52 5.54
CA LEU A 8 -18.02 6.59 4.85
C LEU A 8 -18.89 7.32 3.82
N ARG A 9 -19.34 8.56 4.11
CA ARG A 9 -20.06 9.38 3.15
C ARG A 9 -19.21 9.79 1.96
N GLU A 10 -17.95 10.15 2.17
CA GLU A 10 -17.02 10.46 1.07
C GLU A 10 -16.78 9.26 0.16
N MET A 11 -16.79 8.04 0.72
CA MET A 11 -16.74 6.79 -0.04
C MET A 11 -18.09 6.42 -0.68
N GLY A 12 -19.17 7.16 -0.42
CA GLY A 12 -20.51 6.88 -0.94
C GLY A 12 -21.15 5.64 -0.33
N LEU A 13 -20.75 5.26 0.90
CA LEU A 13 -21.28 4.08 1.60
C LEU A 13 -22.33 4.47 2.62
N THR A 14 -23.45 3.74 2.65
CA THR A 14 -24.49 3.88 3.66
C THR A 14 -24.04 3.27 4.99
N ARG A 15 -24.26 3.98 6.08
CA ARG A 15 -23.88 3.57 7.43
C ARG A 15 -24.71 2.38 7.91
N TRP A 16 -24.08 1.22 8.12
CA TRP A 16 -24.67 0.11 8.85
C TRP A 16 -24.32 0.21 10.34
N ARG A 17 -25.33 0.21 11.22
CA ARG A 17 -25.11 0.08 12.67
C ARG A 17 -25.08 -1.39 13.02
N PHE A 18 -23.92 -1.89 13.45
CA PHE A 18 -23.87 -3.17 14.16
C PHE A 18 -24.40 -2.96 15.58
N GLY A 19 -25.30 -3.85 16.04
CA GLY A 19 -25.76 -3.90 17.41
C GLY A 19 -24.58 -4.11 18.36
N SER A 20 -24.64 -3.46 19.52
CA SER A 20 -23.63 -3.53 20.58
C SER A 20 -23.44 -4.96 21.08
N GLN A 21 -22.26 -5.55 20.86
CA GLN A 21 -21.78 -6.69 21.64
C GLN A 21 -20.40 -6.37 22.22
N SER A 22 -20.34 -6.54 23.52
CA SER A 22 -19.28 -6.57 24.53
C SER A 22 -17.81 -6.36 24.09
N THR A 23 -17.23 -5.39 24.77
CA THR A 23 -15.79 -5.16 24.92
C THR A 23 -15.10 -6.35 25.60
N ASP A 24 -14.23 -7.04 24.88
CA ASP A 24 -13.17 -7.81 25.51
C ASP A 24 -11.83 -7.17 25.12
N ARG A 25 -11.17 -6.60 26.14
CA ARG A 25 -9.82 -6.03 26.05
C ARG A 25 -8.83 -7.14 26.35
N THR A 26 -8.36 -7.86 25.35
CA THR A 26 -7.27 -8.82 25.53
C THR A 26 -5.90 -8.20 25.28
N LYS A 27 -5.17 -8.09 26.37
CA LYS A 27 -3.73 -8.13 26.65
C LYS A 27 -2.75 -7.64 25.56
N PHE A 28 -2.09 -6.53 25.89
CA PHE A 28 -0.84 -6.12 25.25
C PHE A 28 0.30 -7.13 25.56
N PRO A 29 1.23 -7.39 24.61
CA PRO A 29 2.34 -8.30 24.83
C PRO A 29 3.34 -7.77 25.88
N SER A 30 4.00 -8.71 26.58
CA SER A 30 4.90 -8.43 27.69
C SER A 30 6.22 -7.75 27.26
N ASN A 31 6.85 -7.04 28.17
CA ASN A 31 8.03 -6.16 28.01
C ASN A 31 9.27 -6.84 27.35
N LYS A 32 9.37 -8.17 27.31
CA LYS A 32 10.49 -8.90 26.67
C LYS A 32 10.37 -8.99 25.15
N GLU A 33 9.15 -9.08 24.62
CA GLU A 33 8.90 -9.09 23.16
C GLU A 33 9.10 -7.73 22.53
N GLN A 34 8.89 -6.63 23.29
CA GLN A 34 9.10 -5.27 22.81
C GLN A 34 10.59 -4.96 22.59
N HIS A 35 11.50 -5.45 23.43
CA HIS A 35 12.95 -5.20 23.28
C HIS A 35 13.57 -5.92 22.07
N PHE A 36 13.10 -7.12 21.72
CA PHE A 36 13.56 -7.84 20.53
C PHE A 36 13.06 -7.17 19.23
N ARG A 37 11.82 -6.65 19.25
CA ARG A 37 11.25 -5.90 18.12
C ARG A 37 11.96 -4.54 17.92
N ASP A 38 12.41 -3.89 18.99
CA ASP A 38 13.02 -2.55 18.91
C ASP A 38 14.41 -2.56 18.26
N GLY A 39 15.23 -3.59 18.54
CA GLY A 39 16.53 -3.78 17.87
C GLY A 39 16.40 -4.11 16.38
N SER A 40 15.49 -4.99 16.02
CA SER A 40 15.17 -5.34 14.63
C SER A 40 14.60 -4.14 13.88
N LEU A 41 13.72 -3.36 14.52
CA LEU A 41 13.13 -2.17 13.93
C LEU A 41 14.16 -1.10 13.58
N LYS A 42 15.14 -0.84 14.47
CA LYS A 42 16.23 0.12 14.21
C LYS A 42 17.13 -0.34 13.06
N ALA A 43 17.41 -1.64 12.97
CA ALA A 43 18.16 -2.22 11.86
C ALA A 43 17.40 -2.09 10.54
N ASN A 44 16.09 -2.40 10.52
CA ASN A 44 15.25 -2.30 9.33
C ASN A 44 15.10 -0.84 8.86
N LEU A 45 14.96 0.12 9.77
CA LEU A 45 14.96 1.55 9.45
C LEU A 45 16.28 1.99 8.79
N GLY A 46 17.43 1.54 9.34
CA GLY A 46 18.74 1.79 8.76
C GLY A 46 18.86 1.22 7.35
N ASN A 47 18.41 0.00 7.15
CA ASN A 47 18.43 -0.70 5.85
C ASN A 47 17.48 -0.07 4.83
N LEU A 48 16.28 0.37 5.24
CA LEU A 48 15.37 1.12 4.36
C LEU A 48 15.97 2.46 3.91
N ALA A 49 16.67 3.16 4.81
CA ALA A 49 17.36 4.41 4.47
C ALA A 49 18.51 4.19 3.47
N VAL A 50 19.25 3.09 3.59
CA VAL A 50 20.28 2.68 2.61
C VAL A 50 19.62 2.39 1.27
N LEU A 51 18.56 1.58 1.25
CA LEU A 51 17.83 1.24 0.03
C LEU A 51 17.21 2.47 -0.65
N ALA A 52 16.74 3.44 0.12
CA ALA A 52 16.21 4.69 -0.42
C ALA A 52 17.31 5.50 -1.14
N ARG A 53 18.52 5.57 -0.58
CA ARG A 53 19.68 6.22 -1.22
C ARG A 53 20.09 5.50 -2.52
N GLU A 54 20.06 4.16 -2.53
CA GLU A 54 20.31 3.38 -3.76
C GLU A 54 19.26 3.70 -4.83
N ALA A 55 17.98 3.82 -4.45
CA ALA A 55 16.90 4.16 -5.36
C ALA A 55 17.03 5.60 -5.90
N ASP A 56 17.45 6.54 -5.08
CA ASP A 56 17.66 7.94 -5.47
C ASP A 56 18.75 8.06 -6.54
N GLY A 57 19.86 7.35 -6.39
CA GLY A 57 20.94 7.26 -7.38
C GLY A 57 20.67 6.35 -8.56
N CYS A 58 19.54 5.64 -8.63
CA CYS A 58 19.27 4.61 -9.63
C CYS A 58 19.15 5.18 -11.03
N ARG A 59 19.83 4.50 -12.01
CA ARG A 59 19.80 4.81 -13.45
C ARG A 59 19.55 3.56 -14.31
N ARG A 60 18.93 2.52 -13.76
CA ARG A 60 18.76 1.21 -14.45
C ARG A 60 17.80 1.28 -15.65
N CYS A 61 16.82 2.19 -15.65
CA CYS A 61 15.87 2.36 -16.75
C CYS A 61 15.79 3.82 -17.19
N GLY A 62 15.13 4.10 -18.32
CA GLY A 62 15.03 5.44 -18.93
C GLY A 62 14.30 6.48 -18.09
N LEU A 63 13.50 6.06 -17.08
CA LEU A 63 12.72 6.99 -16.26
C LEU A 63 13.58 7.94 -15.41
N HIS A 64 14.84 7.58 -15.12
CA HIS A 64 15.76 8.47 -14.41
C HIS A 64 16.02 9.80 -15.12
N ARG A 65 15.79 9.86 -16.44
CA ARG A 65 16.02 11.07 -17.25
C ARG A 65 14.87 12.08 -17.17
N THR A 66 13.68 11.63 -16.78
CA THR A 66 12.44 12.42 -16.85
C THR A 66 11.77 12.61 -15.51
N ARG A 67 12.17 11.85 -14.47
CA ARG A 67 11.65 12.02 -13.11
C ARG A 67 12.13 13.34 -12.51
N GLY A 68 11.27 13.99 -11.72
CA GLY A 68 11.66 15.08 -10.83
C GLY A 68 12.37 14.55 -9.59
N LYS A 69 11.69 13.66 -8.84
CA LYS A 69 12.22 12.99 -7.65
C LYS A 69 11.93 11.50 -7.68
N VAL A 70 12.75 10.73 -6.96
CA VAL A 70 12.41 9.35 -6.63
C VAL A 70 11.32 9.34 -5.57
N VAL A 71 10.29 8.52 -5.77
CA VAL A 71 9.22 8.26 -4.80
C VAL A 71 9.45 6.87 -4.23
N PHE A 72 10.29 6.79 -3.20
CA PHE A 72 10.71 5.50 -2.65
C PHE A 72 9.57 4.77 -1.96
N GLY A 73 8.89 5.44 -1.07
CA GLY A 73 7.83 4.95 -0.22
C GLY A 73 7.76 5.78 1.06
N SER A 74 6.73 5.57 1.87
CA SER A 74 6.57 6.27 3.17
C SER A 74 5.75 5.45 4.14
N GLY A 75 5.91 5.73 5.44
CA GLY A 75 5.19 5.10 6.52
C GLY A 75 6.10 4.36 7.49
N SER A 76 5.52 3.53 8.35
CA SER A 76 6.22 2.80 9.38
C SER A 76 7.06 1.65 8.82
N ALA A 77 8.31 1.53 9.22
CA ALA A 77 9.15 0.37 8.89
C ALA A 77 8.74 -0.92 9.64
N ALA A 78 7.85 -0.80 10.65
CA ALA A 78 7.23 -1.91 11.36
C ALA A 78 5.75 -2.04 11.03
N ALA A 79 5.33 -1.54 9.87
CA ALA A 79 3.93 -1.57 9.47
C ALA A 79 3.45 -3.01 9.26
N ARG A 80 2.35 -3.35 9.90
CA ARG A 80 1.65 -4.62 9.64
C ARG A 80 0.98 -4.64 8.27
N TRP A 81 0.64 -3.46 7.72
CA TRP A 81 -0.03 -3.28 6.44
C TRP A 81 0.89 -2.60 5.44
N MET A 82 0.98 -3.16 4.25
CA MET A 82 1.67 -2.52 3.13
C MET A 82 0.72 -2.29 1.96
N PHE A 83 0.60 -1.04 1.52
CA PHE A 83 -0.20 -0.65 0.37
C PHE A 83 0.70 -0.39 -0.83
N VAL A 84 0.46 -1.08 -1.94
CA VAL A 84 1.30 -0.99 -3.14
C VAL A 84 0.47 -0.50 -4.32
N GLY A 85 0.86 0.64 -4.88
CA GLY A 85 0.32 1.18 -6.12
C GLY A 85 1.20 0.88 -7.33
N GLU A 86 0.88 1.50 -8.46
CA GLU A 86 1.57 1.30 -9.74
C GLU A 86 2.84 2.14 -9.86
N ALA A 87 2.70 3.44 -9.90
CA ALA A 87 3.76 4.41 -10.16
C ALA A 87 3.43 5.78 -9.58
N PRO A 88 4.44 6.65 -9.38
CA PRO A 88 4.21 8.03 -8.98
C PRO A 88 3.47 8.83 -10.04
N GLY A 89 2.54 9.68 -9.62
CA GLY A 89 1.93 10.73 -10.43
C GLY A 89 2.73 12.03 -10.37
N ALA A 90 2.15 13.11 -10.93
CA ALA A 90 2.84 14.40 -11.05
C ALA A 90 3.11 15.06 -9.69
N GLU A 91 2.18 14.97 -8.75
CA GLU A 91 2.37 15.57 -7.42
C GLU A 91 3.34 14.77 -6.57
N GLU A 92 3.32 13.44 -6.70
CA GLU A 92 4.27 12.54 -6.06
C GLU A 92 5.70 12.78 -6.55
N ASP A 93 5.89 12.95 -7.86
CA ASP A 93 7.17 13.23 -8.51
C ASP A 93 7.77 14.56 -8.05
N LYS A 94 6.94 15.59 -7.83
CA LYS A 94 7.39 16.89 -7.30
C LYS A 94 7.80 16.80 -5.83
N GLN A 95 7.04 16.05 -5.02
CA GLN A 95 7.24 16.02 -3.56
C GLN A 95 8.20 14.92 -3.11
N GLY A 96 8.33 13.81 -3.88
CA GLY A 96 9.11 12.63 -3.50
C GLY A 96 8.37 11.71 -2.53
N LEU A 97 7.06 11.91 -2.35
CA LEU A 97 6.23 11.13 -1.42
C LEU A 97 5.10 10.42 -2.18
N PRO A 98 4.77 9.16 -1.81
CA PRO A 98 3.72 8.41 -2.47
C PRO A 98 2.32 8.90 -2.06
N PHE A 99 1.40 8.92 -3.01
CA PHE A 99 -0.02 9.21 -2.78
C PHE A 99 -0.27 10.55 -2.06
N VAL A 100 0.27 11.64 -2.59
CA VAL A 100 0.06 13.01 -2.07
C VAL A 100 -0.97 13.79 -2.90
N GLY A 101 -1.28 13.36 -4.12
CA GLY A 101 -2.31 13.95 -4.97
C GLY A 101 -3.74 13.54 -4.58
N ARG A 102 -4.71 13.83 -5.45
CA ARG A 102 -6.14 13.52 -5.23
C ARG A 102 -6.41 12.04 -4.91
N ALA A 103 -5.70 11.12 -5.57
CA ALA A 103 -5.76 9.68 -5.28
C ALA A 103 -5.27 9.38 -3.85
N GLY A 104 -4.28 10.11 -3.38
CA GLY A 104 -3.74 9.99 -2.02
C GLY A 104 -4.70 10.47 -0.94
N VAL A 105 -5.47 11.54 -1.20
CA VAL A 105 -6.54 11.98 -0.29
C VAL A 105 -7.58 10.87 -0.12
N LEU A 106 -8.00 10.24 -1.23
CA LEU A 106 -8.94 9.12 -1.15
C LEU A 106 -8.32 7.89 -0.43
N LEU A 107 -7.03 7.58 -0.67
CA LEU A 107 -6.34 6.53 0.08
C LEU A 107 -6.37 6.81 1.58
N GLY A 108 -6.15 8.06 2.01
CA GLY A 108 -6.29 8.46 3.42
C GLY A 108 -7.68 8.17 3.98
N ALA A 109 -8.74 8.48 3.23
CA ALA A 109 -10.12 8.14 3.63
C ALA A 109 -10.36 6.63 3.69
N MET A 110 -9.79 5.85 2.75
CA MET A 110 -9.86 4.39 2.76
C MET A 110 -9.16 3.81 4.00
N LEU A 111 -7.97 4.27 4.35
CA LEU A 111 -7.25 3.87 5.56
C LEU A 111 -8.07 4.18 6.82
N ASN A 112 -8.55 5.41 6.94
CA ASN A 112 -9.37 5.84 8.09
C ASN A 112 -10.63 5.00 8.25
N SER A 113 -11.23 4.53 7.15
CA SER A 113 -12.43 3.69 7.19
C SER A 113 -12.19 2.33 7.88
N ILE A 114 -10.97 1.81 7.83
CA ILE A 114 -10.54 0.60 8.55
C ILE A 114 -9.74 0.89 9.82
N ARG A 115 -9.80 2.14 10.31
CA ARG A 115 -9.14 2.63 11.53
C ARG A 115 -7.62 2.63 11.48
N LEU A 116 -7.05 2.89 10.31
CA LEU A 116 -5.63 3.10 10.12
C LEU A 116 -5.36 4.55 9.69
N SER A 117 -4.19 5.06 10.04
CA SER A 117 -3.61 6.29 9.52
C SER A 117 -2.49 5.98 8.52
N ARG A 118 -1.94 7.01 7.88
CA ARG A 118 -0.77 6.84 7.01
C ARG A 118 0.49 6.42 7.79
N ASP A 119 0.55 6.77 9.07
CA ASP A 119 1.69 6.45 9.94
C ASP A 119 1.65 5.00 10.44
N ASP A 120 0.49 4.33 10.39
CA ASP A 120 0.31 2.94 10.79
C ASP A 120 0.66 1.94 9.67
N VAL A 121 0.83 2.43 8.43
CA VAL A 121 1.03 1.59 7.25
C VAL A 121 2.32 1.94 6.53
N TYR A 122 2.77 1.07 5.62
CA TYR A 122 3.80 1.39 4.64
C TYR A 122 3.17 1.52 3.26
N ILE A 123 3.45 2.62 2.56
CA ILE A 123 2.89 2.91 1.24
C ILE A 123 4.02 2.99 0.23
N ALA A 124 3.92 2.23 -0.84
CA ALA A 124 4.89 2.22 -1.93
C ALA A 124 4.21 2.07 -3.30
N ASN A 125 4.98 2.15 -4.35
CA ASN A 125 4.58 1.80 -5.71
C ASN A 125 5.55 0.75 -6.29
N VAL A 126 5.12 0.04 -7.33
CA VAL A 126 6.00 -0.83 -8.12
C VAL A 126 7.14 -0.02 -8.69
N LEU A 127 6.85 1.06 -9.42
CA LEU A 127 7.86 1.99 -9.90
C LEU A 127 8.17 3.08 -8.88
N LYS A 128 9.46 3.44 -8.79
CA LYS A 128 9.92 4.54 -7.93
C LYS A 128 10.06 5.87 -8.68
N CYS A 129 9.88 5.86 -9.99
CA CYS A 129 10.00 7.01 -10.87
C CYS A 129 8.71 7.17 -11.68
N ARG A 130 8.31 8.42 -11.93
CA ARG A 130 7.11 8.74 -12.71
C ARG A 130 7.33 8.45 -14.20
N PRO A 131 6.47 7.66 -14.85
CA PRO A 131 6.47 7.55 -16.31
C PRO A 131 6.00 8.86 -16.97
N PRO A 132 6.59 9.26 -18.12
CA PRO A 132 6.17 10.45 -18.85
C PRO A 132 4.65 10.44 -19.11
N ASN A 133 4.01 11.59 -18.88
CA ASN A 133 2.56 11.77 -19.05
C ASN A 133 1.69 10.78 -18.26
N ASN A 134 2.22 10.16 -17.18
CA ASN A 134 1.56 9.10 -16.40
C ASN A 134 1.07 7.93 -17.26
N ARG A 135 1.83 7.57 -18.31
CA ARG A 135 1.54 6.36 -19.11
C ARG A 135 1.75 5.10 -18.28
N ASP A 136 1.17 4.01 -18.72
CA ASP A 136 1.43 2.70 -18.14
C ASP A 136 2.94 2.39 -18.17
N PRO A 137 3.49 1.73 -17.14
CA PRO A 137 4.88 1.25 -17.13
C PRO A 137 5.19 0.28 -18.25
N PHE A 138 6.40 0.38 -18.81
CA PHE A 138 6.90 -0.66 -19.71
C PHE A 138 7.44 -1.86 -18.93
N GLY A 139 7.35 -3.05 -19.50
CA GLY A 139 7.82 -4.28 -18.85
C GLY A 139 9.31 -4.22 -18.43
N GLN A 140 10.16 -3.54 -19.21
CA GLN A 140 11.56 -3.32 -18.84
C GLN A 140 11.67 -2.43 -17.58
N GLU A 141 10.89 -1.35 -17.49
CA GLU A 141 10.91 -0.44 -16.33
C GLU A 141 10.50 -1.18 -15.06
N VAL A 142 9.51 -2.06 -15.18
CA VAL A 142 9.08 -2.93 -14.07
C VAL A 142 10.18 -3.87 -13.64
N ARG A 143 10.77 -4.63 -14.56
CA ARG A 143 11.86 -5.58 -14.25
C ARG A 143 13.02 -4.91 -13.52
N GLU A 144 13.40 -3.70 -13.95
CA GLU A 144 14.51 -2.94 -13.36
C GLU A 144 14.14 -2.36 -11.97
N CYS A 145 12.87 -2.05 -11.74
CA CYS A 145 12.42 -1.36 -10.52
C CYS A 145 11.86 -2.30 -9.44
N ALA A 146 11.26 -3.43 -9.83
CA ALA A 146 10.64 -4.39 -8.92
C ALA A 146 11.59 -4.87 -7.79
N PRO A 147 12.91 -5.06 -7.99
CA PRO A 147 13.81 -5.43 -6.92
C PRO A 147 13.83 -4.47 -5.71
N PHE A 148 13.57 -3.17 -5.94
CA PHE A 148 13.42 -2.23 -4.83
C PHE A 148 12.17 -2.52 -3.99
N LEU A 149 11.04 -2.83 -4.66
CA LEU A 149 9.80 -3.17 -3.95
C LEU A 149 9.93 -4.47 -3.17
N HIS A 150 10.55 -5.51 -3.76
CA HIS A 150 10.77 -6.78 -3.07
C HIS A 150 11.62 -6.58 -1.81
N ARG A 151 12.75 -5.86 -1.92
CA ARG A 151 13.58 -5.52 -0.75
C ARG A 151 12.84 -4.68 0.29
N GLN A 152 11.91 -3.80 -0.12
CA GLN A 152 11.06 -3.08 0.83
C GLN A 152 10.12 -4.03 1.57
N ILE A 153 9.50 -4.99 0.89
CA ILE A 153 8.64 -6.00 1.51
C ILE A 153 9.45 -6.84 2.49
N ASP A 154 10.65 -7.28 2.11
CA ASP A 154 11.56 -8.06 2.97
C ASP A 154 12.00 -7.27 4.23
N LEU A 155 12.20 -5.97 4.11
CA LEU A 155 12.62 -5.12 5.23
C LEU A 155 11.46 -4.73 6.15
N VAL A 156 10.29 -4.43 5.59
CA VAL A 156 9.09 -4.05 6.35
C VAL A 156 8.46 -5.29 6.99
N GLN A 157 8.52 -6.44 6.32
CA GLN A 157 7.88 -7.71 6.75
C GLN A 157 6.40 -7.52 7.12
N PRO A 158 5.58 -6.96 6.21
CA PRO A 158 4.18 -6.71 6.52
C PRO A 158 3.44 -8.03 6.74
N GLU A 159 2.46 -8.01 7.63
CA GLU A 159 1.56 -9.14 7.86
C GLU A 159 0.50 -9.25 6.75
N ILE A 160 0.27 -8.18 6.00
CA ILE A 160 -0.63 -8.15 4.85
C ILE A 160 -0.19 -7.13 3.80
N ILE A 161 -0.35 -7.49 2.53
CA ILE A 161 -0.10 -6.62 1.38
C ILE A 161 -1.42 -6.31 0.68
N VAL A 162 -1.68 -5.04 0.40
CA VAL A 162 -2.84 -4.60 -0.40
C VAL A 162 -2.33 -4.04 -1.73
N ALA A 163 -2.56 -4.80 -2.81
CA ALA A 163 -2.23 -4.38 -4.17
C ALA A 163 -3.35 -3.51 -4.74
N MET A 164 -3.06 -2.24 -5.00
CA MET A 164 -4.02 -1.26 -5.49
C MET A 164 -3.94 -1.12 -7.00
N GLY A 165 -4.93 -1.69 -7.69
CA GLY A 165 -5.06 -1.65 -9.15
C GLY A 165 -4.43 -2.84 -9.87
N ARG A 166 -4.78 -2.96 -11.17
CA ARG A 166 -4.38 -4.08 -12.01
C ARG A 166 -2.87 -4.26 -12.06
N PHE A 167 -2.15 -3.17 -12.25
CA PHE A 167 -0.71 -3.21 -12.50
C PHE A 167 0.07 -3.72 -11.27
N ALA A 168 -0.23 -3.17 -10.10
CA ALA A 168 0.39 -3.64 -8.86
C ALA A 168 0.05 -5.12 -8.58
N ALA A 169 -1.20 -5.51 -8.80
CA ALA A 169 -1.65 -6.89 -8.62
C ALA A 169 -0.92 -7.86 -9.55
N GLN A 170 -0.84 -7.55 -10.85
CA GLN A 170 -0.19 -8.39 -11.85
C GLN A 170 1.31 -8.57 -11.57
N VAL A 171 2.00 -7.49 -11.18
CA VAL A 171 3.43 -7.54 -10.85
C VAL A 171 3.69 -8.35 -9.57
N LEU A 172 2.90 -8.14 -8.52
CA LEU A 172 3.11 -8.83 -7.25
C LEU A 172 2.70 -10.30 -7.29
N LEU A 173 1.76 -10.67 -8.18
CA LEU A 173 1.27 -12.05 -8.31
C LEU A 173 1.88 -12.79 -9.50
N ASP A 174 2.75 -12.14 -10.27
CA ASP A 174 3.29 -12.66 -11.54
C ASP A 174 2.18 -13.25 -12.43
N SER A 175 1.13 -12.46 -12.69
CA SER A 175 -0.11 -12.92 -13.31
C SER A 175 -0.63 -11.94 -14.36
N ASP A 176 -1.12 -12.46 -15.48
CA ASP A 176 -1.78 -11.68 -16.54
C ASP A 176 -3.30 -11.53 -16.35
N GLN A 177 -3.85 -12.07 -15.26
CA GLN A 177 -5.28 -12.02 -14.98
C GLN A 177 -5.75 -10.57 -14.82
N ASN A 178 -7.00 -10.32 -15.20
CA ASN A 178 -7.60 -9.00 -15.00
C ASN A 178 -7.95 -8.75 -13.52
N LEU A 179 -8.12 -7.46 -13.17
CA LEU A 179 -8.36 -7.05 -11.79
C LEU A 179 -9.60 -7.72 -11.16
N VAL A 180 -10.66 -7.93 -11.95
CA VAL A 180 -11.91 -8.52 -11.46
C VAL A 180 -11.72 -9.98 -11.04
N GLN A 181 -10.87 -10.71 -11.76
CA GLN A 181 -10.53 -12.10 -11.44
C GLN A 181 -9.63 -12.22 -10.21
N LEU A 182 -8.80 -11.21 -9.95
CA LEU A 182 -7.87 -11.20 -8.82
C LEU A 182 -8.50 -10.69 -7.51
N ARG A 183 -9.57 -9.89 -7.58
CA ARG A 183 -10.22 -9.33 -6.39
C ARG A 183 -11.12 -10.33 -5.66
N GLY A 184 -11.45 -9.99 -4.41
CA GLY A 184 -12.45 -10.70 -3.60
C GLY A 184 -11.96 -12.02 -2.99
N ARG A 185 -10.68 -12.31 -3.07
CA ARG A 185 -10.04 -13.48 -2.47
C ARG A 185 -8.61 -13.16 -2.03
N PRO A 186 -8.07 -13.86 -1.01
CA PRO A 186 -6.66 -13.73 -0.66
C PRO A 186 -5.78 -14.46 -1.68
N HIS A 187 -4.55 -13.95 -1.83
CA HIS A 187 -3.46 -14.55 -2.58
C HIS A 187 -2.23 -14.63 -1.69
N ASN A 188 -1.21 -15.37 -2.10
CA ASN A 188 0.10 -15.38 -1.45
C ASN A 188 1.10 -14.56 -2.29
N PHE A 189 1.93 -13.77 -1.64
CA PHE A 189 3.03 -13.08 -2.29
C PHE A 189 4.28 -13.95 -2.26
N GLY A 190 4.66 -14.51 -3.43
CA GLY A 190 5.82 -15.40 -3.55
C GLY A 190 5.76 -16.55 -2.54
N GLU A 191 6.90 -16.83 -1.90
CA GLU A 191 7.04 -17.83 -0.82
C GLU A 191 6.78 -17.23 0.57
N THR A 192 6.42 -15.95 0.66
CA THR A 192 6.14 -15.30 1.94
C THR A 192 4.81 -15.77 2.52
N SER A 193 4.71 -15.78 3.85
CA SER A 193 3.47 -16.12 4.55
C SER A 193 2.45 -14.96 4.56
N ALA A 194 2.84 -13.77 4.08
CA ALA A 194 1.97 -12.60 4.09
C ALA A 194 0.88 -12.72 3.01
N PRO A 195 -0.40 -12.74 3.38
CA PRO A 195 -1.48 -12.70 2.41
C PRO A 195 -1.47 -11.40 1.63
N LEU A 196 -1.89 -11.49 0.36
CA LEU A 196 -2.06 -10.36 -0.54
C LEU A 196 -3.53 -10.23 -0.94
N VAL A 197 -4.08 -9.06 -0.77
CA VAL A 197 -5.45 -8.72 -1.22
C VAL A 197 -5.37 -7.67 -2.33
N VAL A 198 -6.13 -7.91 -3.40
CA VAL A 198 -6.20 -7.01 -4.55
C VAL A 198 -7.42 -6.12 -4.44
N THR A 199 -7.26 -4.82 -4.69
CA THR A 199 -8.37 -3.86 -4.73
C THR A 199 -8.22 -2.86 -5.88
N TYR A 200 -9.23 -2.00 -6.08
CA TYR A 200 -9.15 -0.93 -7.07
C TYR A 200 -8.16 0.16 -6.65
N HIS A 201 -7.47 0.74 -7.65
CA HIS A 201 -6.60 1.89 -7.42
C HIS A 201 -7.44 3.14 -7.06
N PRO A 202 -7.04 3.97 -6.07
CA PRO A 202 -7.80 5.16 -5.68
C PRO A 202 -8.10 6.11 -6.83
N ALA A 203 -7.18 6.29 -7.79
CA ALA A 203 -7.42 7.11 -8.97
C ALA A 203 -8.56 6.58 -9.87
N TYR A 204 -8.77 5.25 -9.92
CA TYR A 204 -9.92 4.66 -10.61
C TYR A 204 -11.22 4.95 -9.87
N LEU A 205 -11.23 4.87 -8.54
CA LEU A 205 -12.40 5.12 -7.70
C LEU A 205 -12.89 6.57 -7.79
N LEU A 206 -11.99 7.52 -8.06
CA LEU A 206 -12.36 8.92 -8.33
C LEU A 206 -13.17 9.08 -9.63
N ARG A 207 -12.91 8.22 -10.63
CA ARG A 207 -13.64 8.21 -11.92
C ARG A 207 -14.85 7.29 -11.90
N SER A 208 -14.85 6.28 -11.03
CA SER A 208 -15.88 5.23 -10.95
C SER A 208 -16.33 5.04 -9.50
N PRO A 209 -17.10 5.99 -8.93
CA PRO A 209 -17.49 5.97 -7.50
C PRO A 209 -18.25 4.71 -7.08
N ALA A 210 -19.03 4.11 -7.98
CA ALA A 210 -19.76 2.85 -7.71
C ALA A 210 -18.85 1.66 -7.33
N ALA A 211 -17.57 1.70 -7.70
CA ALA A 211 -16.62 0.65 -7.33
C ALA A 211 -16.08 0.78 -5.89
N LYS A 212 -16.43 1.85 -5.16
CA LYS A 212 -15.98 2.05 -3.77
C LYS A 212 -16.51 0.99 -2.81
N SER A 213 -17.75 0.51 -3.01
CA SER A 213 -18.32 -0.59 -2.21
C SER A 213 -17.47 -1.84 -2.31
N LYS A 214 -17.05 -2.19 -3.53
CA LYS A 214 -16.19 -3.35 -3.78
C LYS A 214 -14.81 -3.21 -3.14
N THR A 215 -14.25 -2.00 -3.15
CA THR A 215 -13.00 -1.70 -2.43
C THR A 215 -13.16 -1.85 -0.92
N TRP A 216 -14.30 -1.43 -0.38
CA TRP A 216 -14.62 -1.62 1.03
C TRP A 216 -14.66 -3.12 1.41
N GLU A 217 -15.30 -3.95 0.58
CA GLU A 217 -15.31 -5.41 0.76
C GLU A 217 -13.88 -5.99 0.76
N ASP A 218 -13.01 -5.55 -0.15
CA ASP A 218 -11.61 -5.99 -0.20
C ASP A 218 -10.83 -5.58 1.05
N LEU A 219 -11.04 -4.36 1.56
CA LEU A 219 -10.38 -3.89 2.79
C LEU A 219 -10.87 -4.64 4.02
N LEU A 220 -12.16 -5.01 4.09
CA LEU A 220 -12.69 -5.87 5.14
C LEU A 220 -12.11 -7.28 5.07
N LEU A 221 -12.00 -7.86 3.86
CA LEU A 221 -11.30 -9.12 3.65
C LEU A 221 -9.87 -9.05 4.14
N ALA A 222 -9.12 -8.01 3.73
CA ALA A 222 -7.75 -7.82 4.18
C ALA A 222 -7.65 -7.76 5.71
N ARG A 223 -8.56 -7.04 6.36
CA ARG A 223 -8.60 -6.95 7.82
C ARG A 223 -8.91 -8.29 8.51
N SER A 224 -9.76 -9.11 7.92
CA SER A 224 -10.10 -10.42 8.50
C SER A 224 -8.95 -11.44 8.46
N LEU A 225 -7.92 -11.20 7.64
CA LEU A 225 -6.73 -12.05 7.53
C LEU A 225 -5.65 -11.71 8.57
N LEU A 226 -5.85 -10.67 9.36
CA LEU A 226 -4.92 -10.19 10.39
C LEU A 226 -5.38 -10.55 11.82
N THR A 227 -6.05 -11.64 12.00
CA THR A 227 -6.52 -12.12 13.32
C THR A 227 -5.40 -12.74 14.14
#